data_e172d7a9b5e0398ffafa898d99934aa9
#
_entry.id   e172d7a9b5e0398ffafa898d99934aa9
#
_cell.length_a   1.000
_cell.length_b   1.000
_cell.length_c   1.000
_cell.angle_alpha   90.00
_cell.angle_beta   90.00
_cell.angle_gamma   90.00
#
_symmetry.space_group_name_H-M   'P 1'
#
loop_
_entity.id
_entity.type
_entity.pdbx_description
1 polymer ?
#
loop_
_entity_poly.entity_id
_entity_poly.type
_entity_poly.pdbx_seq_one_letter_code
_entity_poly.pdbx_strand_id
1 'polypeptide(L)'
;MRDGERSAAVLHVESHGSGRPLVLLHGFAMHSGLFAPLLPMLARRHRVHVVDLPGHGYSPSVEPFDLPTVTAAVDASVDVADATVLGWSLGGQVALQWTAAQPGKVHKLVLVATTPSFVVRDDWPFAMAAGTLAQFGDELRASYRLTLLRFLSLQVQGSAEGRATLATLRERLSERGEPPQAALDGALEALRRTDLRPTLPNVTARTLVIGGDRDALVPLGATKALAAALPNAAHATIEGAAHVPFLSHPGRFLDAVLPFIDD
;
A
#
# COMPACT_ATOMS: atom_id res chain seq x y z
N MET A 1 0.84 -24.19 -31.11
CA MET A 1 -0.16 -23.24 -30.56
C MET A 1 0.64 -22.22 -29.80
N ARG A 2 0.63 -20.95 -30.24
CA ARG A 2 1.33 -19.86 -29.55
C ARG A 2 0.47 -19.52 -28.32
N ASP A 3 1.04 -19.69 -27.13
CA ASP A 3 0.45 -19.17 -25.90
C ASP A 3 0.24 -17.67 -26.11
N GLY A 4 -1.04 -17.26 -26.09
CA GLY A 4 -1.40 -15.85 -26.21
C GLY A 4 -0.82 -15.12 -25.01
N GLU A 5 0.15 -14.25 -25.26
CA GLU A 5 0.56 -13.21 -24.32
C GLU A 5 -0.72 -12.46 -23.89
N ARG A 6 -1.22 -12.77 -22.71
CA ARG A 6 -2.26 -11.94 -22.10
C ARG A 6 -1.63 -10.59 -21.84
N SER A 7 -1.96 -9.60 -22.64
CA SER A 7 -1.57 -8.21 -22.39
C SER A 7 -1.97 -7.86 -20.95
N ALA A 8 -1.01 -7.38 -20.17
CA ALA A 8 -1.30 -6.93 -18.80
C ALA A 8 -2.38 -5.85 -18.85
N ALA A 9 -3.32 -5.89 -17.92
CA ALA A 9 -4.37 -4.88 -17.84
C ALA A 9 -3.75 -3.50 -17.60
N VAL A 10 -4.17 -2.49 -18.36
CA VAL A 10 -3.74 -1.11 -18.16
C VAL A 10 -4.58 -0.50 -17.04
N LEU A 11 -3.93 -0.07 -15.96
CA LEU A 11 -4.55 0.54 -14.80
C LEU A 11 -4.77 2.05 -15.01
N HIS A 12 -5.67 2.62 -14.22
CA HIS A 12 -5.85 4.06 -14.15
C HIS A 12 -4.67 4.71 -13.40
N VAL A 13 -4.03 5.67 -14.05
CA VAL A 13 -2.88 6.40 -13.51
C VAL A 13 -3.10 7.89 -13.74
N GLU A 14 -3.06 8.68 -12.67
CA GLU A 14 -3.01 10.13 -12.76
C GLU A 14 -1.58 10.61 -12.48
N SER A 15 -1.13 11.62 -13.25
CA SER A 15 0.24 12.16 -13.13
C SER A 15 0.22 13.64 -12.80
N HIS A 16 1.02 14.05 -11.82
CA HIS A 16 1.11 15.43 -11.33
C HIS A 16 2.56 15.88 -11.23
N GLY A 17 2.83 17.14 -11.57
CA GLY A 17 4.17 17.72 -11.45
C GLY A 17 5.15 17.25 -12.52
N SER A 18 6.43 17.48 -12.25
CA SER A 18 7.56 17.12 -13.13
C SER A 18 8.79 16.78 -12.30
N GLY A 19 9.79 16.10 -12.90
CA GLY A 19 11.01 15.70 -12.21
C GLY A 19 11.15 14.17 -12.13
N ARG A 20 11.87 13.66 -11.12
CA ARG A 20 12.07 12.22 -10.92
C ARG A 20 10.73 11.52 -10.67
N PRO A 21 10.52 10.32 -11.22
CA PRO A 21 9.26 9.61 -11.06
C PRO A 21 9.07 9.14 -9.61
N LEU A 22 7.86 9.40 -9.07
CA LEU A 22 7.40 8.93 -7.76
C LEU A 22 6.05 8.25 -7.95
N VAL A 23 5.99 6.94 -7.70
CA VAL A 23 4.77 6.14 -7.86
C VAL A 23 4.14 5.90 -6.48
N LEU A 24 2.84 6.19 -6.34
CA LEU A 24 2.08 5.98 -5.11
C LEU A 24 1.06 4.86 -5.28
N LEU A 25 1.12 3.84 -4.40
CA LEU A 25 0.27 2.66 -4.40
C LEU A 25 -0.56 2.60 -3.11
N HIS A 26 -1.89 2.61 -3.25
CA HIS A 26 -2.83 2.64 -2.12
C HIS A 26 -3.05 1.26 -1.48
N GLY A 27 -3.74 1.23 -0.33
CA GLY A 27 -4.09 0.03 0.41
C GLY A 27 -5.44 -0.57 0.02
N PHE A 28 -5.79 -1.68 0.70
CA PHE A 28 -7.03 -2.44 0.53
C PHE A 28 -8.27 -1.54 0.60
N ALA A 29 -9.23 -1.77 -0.29
CA ALA A 29 -10.54 -1.11 -0.41
C ALA A 29 -10.50 0.41 -0.70
N MET A 30 -9.32 1.01 -0.89
CA MET A 30 -9.17 2.43 -1.19
C MET A 30 -8.79 2.65 -2.67
N HIS A 31 -8.51 3.88 -3.03
CA HIS A 31 -8.04 4.29 -4.36
C HIS A 31 -7.03 5.44 -4.26
N SER A 32 -6.37 5.76 -5.36
CA SER A 32 -5.29 6.75 -5.44
C SER A 32 -5.67 8.17 -4.98
N GLY A 33 -6.94 8.55 -5.07
CA GLY A 33 -7.45 9.83 -4.59
C GLY A 33 -7.17 10.09 -3.10
N LEU A 34 -6.86 9.03 -2.33
CA LEU A 34 -6.47 9.16 -0.93
C LEU A 34 -5.18 9.98 -0.75
N PHE A 35 -4.30 10.01 -1.75
CA PHE A 35 -3.05 10.76 -1.72
C PHE A 35 -3.19 12.25 -2.09
N ALA A 36 -4.38 12.70 -2.50
CA ALA A 36 -4.61 14.08 -2.93
C ALA A 36 -4.05 15.15 -1.97
N PRO A 37 -4.14 15.01 -0.63
CA PRO A 37 -3.57 16.01 0.28
C PRO A 37 -2.04 16.13 0.23
N LEU A 38 -1.33 15.09 -0.26
CA LEU A 38 0.13 15.09 -0.37
C LEU A 38 0.64 15.68 -1.68
N LEU A 39 -0.19 15.63 -2.74
CA LEU A 39 0.23 15.99 -4.10
C LEU A 39 0.81 17.41 -4.20
N PRO A 40 0.27 18.47 -3.55
CA PRO A 40 0.83 19.82 -3.64
C PRO A 40 2.28 19.92 -3.18
N MET A 41 2.72 19.06 -2.26
CA MET A 41 4.10 19.05 -1.77
C MET A 41 4.99 18.13 -2.59
N LEU A 42 4.52 16.92 -2.90
CA LEU A 42 5.30 15.93 -3.64
C LEU A 42 5.54 16.36 -5.09
N ALA A 43 4.54 16.92 -5.76
CA ALA A 43 4.62 17.35 -7.15
C ALA A 43 5.50 18.60 -7.39
N ARG A 44 6.05 19.21 -6.35
CA ARG A 44 7.00 20.34 -6.51
C ARG A 44 8.31 19.91 -7.14
N ARG A 45 8.77 18.70 -6.88
CA ARG A 45 10.08 18.16 -7.30
C ARG A 45 10.00 16.82 -8.00
N HIS A 46 8.83 16.17 -7.97
CA HIS A 46 8.62 14.85 -8.53
C HIS A 46 7.51 14.84 -9.56
N ARG A 47 7.65 13.97 -10.57
CA ARG A 47 6.53 13.54 -11.40
C ARG A 47 5.82 12.42 -10.64
N VAL A 48 4.75 12.79 -9.94
CA VAL A 48 4.00 11.88 -9.09
C VAL A 48 2.96 11.13 -9.92
N HIS A 49 3.04 9.80 -9.91
CA HIS A 49 2.07 8.90 -10.52
C HIS A 49 1.26 8.24 -9.41
N VAL A 50 -0.03 8.53 -9.33
CA VAL A 50 -0.93 7.88 -8.40
C VAL A 50 -1.72 6.81 -9.14
N VAL A 51 -1.65 5.55 -8.67
CA VAL A 51 -2.19 4.39 -9.38
C VAL A 51 -3.38 3.84 -8.61
N ASP A 52 -4.51 3.64 -9.29
CA ASP A 52 -5.59 2.81 -8.77
C ASP A 52 -5.23 1.34 -8.99
N LEU A 53 -5.11 0.55 -7.92
CA LEU A 53 -4.84 -0.88 -8.01
C LEU A 53 -6.01 -1.62 -8.70
N PRO A 54 -5.78 -2.81 -9.27
CA PRO A 54 -6.82 -3.53 -10.01
C PRO A 54 -8.14 -3.65 -9.24
N GLY A 55 -9.25 -3.37 -9.91
CA GLY A 55 -10.60 -3.42 -9.34
C GLY A 55 -10.92 -2.34 -8.31
N HIS A 56 -10.04 -1.36 -8.12
CA HIS A 56 -10.26 -0.21 -7.24
C HIS A 56 -10.30 1.09 -8.06
N GLY A 57 -11.04 2.07 -7.56
CA GLY A 57 -11.21 3.35 -8.24
C GLY A 57 -11.66 3.19 -9.69
N TYR A 58 -10.90 3.74 -10.64
CA TYR A 58 -11.20 3.65 -12.07
C TYR A 58 -10.45 2.53 -12.80
N SER A 59 -9.68 1.71 -12.08
CA SER A 59 -8.93 0.60 -12.69
C SER A 59 -9.80 -0.62 -12.96
N PRO A 60 -9.59 -1.32 -14.10
CA PRO A 60 -10.22 -2.60 -14.35
C PRO A 60 -9.75 -3.66 -13.34
N SER A 61 -10.56 -4.69 -13.13
CA SER A 61 -10.17 -5.87 -12.36
C SER A 61 -9.18 -6.74 -13.13
N VAL A 62 -8.36 -7.51 -12.40
CA VAL A 62 -7.49 -8.55 -12.96
C VAL A 62 -7.84 -9.90 -12.34
N GLU A 63 -7.57 -10.97 -13.08
CA GLU A 63 -7.75 -12.35 -12.61
C GLU A 63 -6.53 -13.20 -13.04
N PRO A 64 -5.91 -13.91 -12.09
CA PRO A 64 -6.17 -13.88 -10.65
C PRO A 64 -5.72 -12.55 -10.01
N PHE A 65 -6.34 -12.16 -8.89
CA PHE A 65 -5.83 -11.07 -8.06
C PHE A 65 -4.79 -11.65 -7.10
N ASP A 66 -3.56 -11.77 -7.55
CA ASP A 66 -2.40 -12.11 -6.73
C ASP A 66 -1.30 -11.06 -6.91
N LEU A 67 -0.31 -11.04 -6.02
CA LEU A 67 0.73 -10.00 -6.07
C LEU A 67 1.53 -10.01 -7.38
N PRO A 68 1.94 -11.13 -7.97
CA PRO A 68 2.61 -11.14 -9.26
C PRO A 68 1.77 -10.49 -10.37
N THR A 69 0.49 -10.84 -10.48
CA THR A 69 -0.42 -10.29 -11.50
C THR A 69 -0.68 -8.80 -11.28
N VAL A 70 -0.95 -8.38 -10.02
CA VAL A 70 -1.13 -6.96 -9.67
C VAL A 70 0.13 -6.17 -9.97
N THR A 71 1.30 -6.69 -9.60
CA THR A 71 2.59 -6.04 -9.85
C THR A 71 2.87 -5.88 -11.33
N ALA A 72 2.60 -6.91 -12.15
CA ALA A 72 2.75 -6.83 -13.61
C ALA A 72 1.81 -5.78 -14.22
N ALA A 73 0.58 -5.66 -13.73
CA ALA A 73 -0.36 -4.64 -14.18
C ALA A 73 0.12 -3.22 -13.79
N VAL A 74 0.67 -3.03 -12.58
CA VAL A 74 1.30 -1.75 -12.18
C VAL A 74 2.47 -1.43 -13.08
N ASP A 75 3.41 -2.37 -13.28
CA ASP A 75 4.59 -2.19 -14.12
C ASP A 75 4.25 -1.82 -15.57
N ALA A 76 3.23 -2.44 -16.14
CA ALA A 76 2.74 -2.16 -17.49
C ALA A 76 2.02 -0.80 -17.61
N SER A 77 1.51 -0.25 -16.51
CA SER A 77 0.70 0.97 -16.51
C SER A 77 1.51 2.23 -16.24
N VAL A 78 2.72 2.10 -15.66
CA VAL A 78 3.62 3.22 -15.41
C VAL A 78 4.92 3.01 -16.18
N ASP A 79 5.16 3.85 -17.18
CA ASP A 79 6.42 3.84 -17.95
C ASP A 79 7.46 4.67 -17.20
N VAL A 80 8.13 4.02 -16.25
CA VAL A 80 9.13 4.66 -15.38
C VAL A 80 10.41 3.84 -15.31
N ALA A 81 11.53 4.54 -15.19
CA ALA A 81 12.83 4.01 -14.84
C ALA A 81 13.38 4.82 -13.67
N ASP A 82 14.21 4.21 -12.83
CA ASP A 82 14.84 4.90 -11.69
C ASP A 82 13.81 5.57 -10.76
N ALA A 83 12.68 4.91 -10.53
CA ALA A 83 11.58 5.47 -9.78
C ALA A 83 11.76 5.34 -8.27
N THR A 84 11.18 6.30 -7.54
CA THR A 84 10.82 6.10 -6.13
C THR A 84 9.41 5.53 -6.08
N VAL A 85 9.20 4.48 -5.30
CA VAL A 85 7.87 3.88 -5.10
C VAL A 85 7.47 4.02 -3.64
N LEU A 86 6.28 4.58 -3.40
CA LEU A 86 5.67 4.64 -2.08
C LEU A 86 4.45 3.73 -2.06
N GLY A 87 4.48 2.71 -1.21
CA GLY A 87 3.35 1.78 -1.03
C GLY A 87 2.80 1.82 0.38
N TRP A 88 1.48 1.98 0.48
CA TRP A 88 0.78 1.92 1.76
C TRP A 88 0.01 0.61 1.91
N SER A 89 0.21 -0.09 3.04
CA SER A 89 -0.52 -1.32 3.40
C SER A 89 -0.40 -2.40 2.31
N LEU A 90 -1.49 -2.84 1.66
CA LEU A 90 -1.46 -3.73 0.49
C LEU A 90 -0.56 -3.18 -0.63
N GLY A 91 -0.65 -1.88 -0.92
CA GLY A 91 0.23 -1.22 -1.89
C GLY A 91 1.70 -1.32 -1.52
N GLY A 92 2.02 -1.44 -0.23
CA GLY A 92 3.37 -1.71 0.25
C GLY A 92 3.87 -3.12 -0.10
N GLN A 93 3.00 -4.15 -0.04
CA GLN A 93 3.35 -5.49 -0.53
C GLN A 93 3.54 -5.50 -2.05
N VAL A 94 2.70 -4.79 -2.81
CA VAL A 94 2.86 -4.63 -4.26
C VAL A 94 4.20 -3.95 -4.57
N ALA A 95 4.54 -2.88 -3.84
CA ALA A 95 5.82 -2.16 -3.98
C ALA A 95 7.04 -3.06 -3.67
N LEU A 96 6.98 -3.86 -2.60
CA LEU A 96 8.02 -4.85 -2.26
C LEU A 96 8.21 -5.89 -3.37
N GLN A 97 7.11 -6.48 -3.84
CA GLN A 97 7.11 -7.46 -4.92
C GLN A 97 7.69 -6.85 -6.20
N TRP A 98 7.27 -5.63 -6.56
CA TRP A 98 7.76 -4.94 -7.76
C TRP A 98 9.26 -4.67 -7.68
N THR A 99 9.72 -4.14 -6.55
CA THR A 99 11.15 -3.85 -6.33
C THR A 99 12.00 -5.13 -6.41
N ALA A 100 11.54 -6.24 -5.83
CA ALA A 100 12.24 -7.52 -5.90
C ALA A 100 12.27 -8.12 -7.32
N ALA A 101 11.17 -7.96 -8.08
CA ALA A 101 11.05 -8.47 -9.45
C ALA A 101 11.76 -7.61 -10.49
N GLN A 102 11.88 -6.29 -10.25
CA GLN A 102 12.43 -5.30 -11.18
C GLN A 102 13.46 -4.38 -10.50
N PRO A 103 14.59 -4.92 -10.03
CA PRO A 103 15.56 -4.15 -9.23
C PRO A 103 16.19 -2.97 -9.99
N GLY A 104 16.13 -2.97 -11.34
CA GLY A 104 16.62 -1.84 -12.17
C GLY A 104 15.60 -0.71 -12.35
N LYS A 105 14.33 -0.91 -11.98
CA LYS A 105 13.28 0.12 -12.14
C LYS A 105 13.04 0.93 -10.88
N VAL A 106 13.19 0.32 -9.70
CA VAL A 106 12.91 0.96 -8.42
C VAL A 106 14.22 1.31 -7.72
N HIS A 107 14.52 2.60 -7.65
CA HIS A 107 15.72 3.13 -7.01
C HIS A 107 15.55 3.33 -5.51
N LYS A 108 14.40 3.85 -5.09
CA LYS A 108 14.04 4.05 -3.68
C LYS A 108 12.66 3.48 -3.38
N LEU A 109 12.49 3.01 -2.16
CA LEU A 109 11.25 2.42 -1.68
C LEU A 109 10.80 3.07 -0.38
N VAL A 110 9.56 3.53 -0.31
CA VAL A 110 8.92 4.02 0.91
C VAL A 110 7.78 3.08 1.24
N LEU A 111 7.87 2.40 2.36
CA LEU A 111 6.90 1.42 2.84
C LEU A 111 6.14 1.98 4.03
N VAL A 112 4.84 2.19 3.90
CA VAL A 112 4.01 2.84 4.90
C VAL A 112 3.01 1.84 5.47
N ALA A 113 3.04 1.63 6.79
CA ALA A 113 2.09 0.78 7.50
C ALA A 113 1.85 -0.56 6.79
N THR A 114 2.94 -1.24 6.42
CA THR A 114 2.93 -2.52 5.69
C THR A 114 3.81 -3.56 6.35
N THR A 115 3.67 -4.81 5.92
CA THR A 115 4.36 -5.98 6.44
C THR A 115 4.58 -7.00 5.31
N PRO A 116 5.64 -7.81 5.32
CA PRO A 116 5.85 -8.85 4.31
C PRO A 116 4.84 -9.99 4.41
N SER A 117 4.20 -10.18 5.58
CA SER A 117 3.09 -11.12 5.79
C SER A 117 2.07 -10.49 6.71
N PHE A 118 0.80 -10.42 6.28
CA PHE A 118 -0.32 -9.95 7.10
C PHE A 118 -0.87 -11.06 8.02
N VAL A 119 -0.40 -12.29 7.86
CA VAL A 119 -0.78 -13.43 8.70
C VAL A 119 0.41 -13.87 9.54
N VAL A 120 0.17 -14.14 10.81
CA VAL A 120 1.15 -14.71 11.74
C VAL A 120 1.77 -15.98 11.16
N ARG A 121 3.09 -16.07 11.25
CA ARG A 121 3.93 -17.23 10.90
C ARG A 121 4.83 -17.57 12.08
N ASP A 122 5.42 -18.76 12.09
CA ASP A 122 6.25 -19.24 13.22
C ASP A 122 7.36 -18.25 13.63
N ASP A 123 7.98 -17.60 12.63
CA ASP A 123 9.03 -16.60 12.79
C ASP A 123 8.56 -15.16 12.48
N TRP A 124 7.25 -14.92 12.35
CA TRP A 124 6.64 -13.61 12.12
C TRP A 124 5.41 -13.38 13.00
N PRO A 125 5.60 -13.04 14.31
CA PRO A 125 4.49 -12.91 15.25
C PRO A 125 3.74 -11.55 15.13
N PHE A 126 4.26 -10.60 14.38
CA PHE A 126 3.74 -9.22 14.27
C PHE A 126 2.65 -9.07 13.20
N ALA A 127 1.69 -9.99 13.16
CA ALA A 127 0.67 -10.01 12.12
C ALA A 127 -0.69 -10.47 12.71
N MET A 128 -1.72 -10.47 11.90
CA MET A 128 -3.04 -10.92 12.32
C MET A 128 -3.12 -12.45 12.31
N ALA A 129 -3.94 -13.02 13.22
CA ALA A 129 -4.26 -14.44 13.13
C ALA A 129 -4.98 -14.74 11.80
N ALA A 130 -4.68 -15.88 11.18
CA ALA A 130 -5.29 -16.27 9.90
C ALA A 130 -6.83 -16.31 9.97
N GLY A 131 -7.38 -16.74 11.12
CA GLY A 131 -8.82 -16.75 11.37
C GLY A 131 -9.46 -15.36 11.37
N THR A 132 -8.73 -14.32 11.81
CA THR A 132 -9.22 -12.93 11.80
C THR A 132 -9.46 -12.43 10.38
N LEU A 133 -8.52 -12.68 9.46
CA LEU A 133 -8.70 -12.31 8.06
C LEU A 133 -9.79 -13.13 7.36
N ALA A 134 -9.91 -14.41 7.69
CA ALA A 134 -10.99 -15.27 7.16
C ALA A 134 -12.36 -14.76 7.62
N GLN A 135 -12.53 -14.51 8.92
CA GLN A 135 -13.76 -13.95 9.48
C GLN A 135 -14.11 -12.60 8.83
N PHE A 136 -13.13 -11.71 8.66
CA PHE A 136 -13.33 -10.44 7.98
C PHE A 136 -13.86 -10.63 6.55
N GLY A 137 -13.35 -11.62 5.79
CA GLY A 137 -13.85 -11.96 4.46
C GLY A 137 -15.31 -12.44 4.47
N ASP A 138 -15.67 -13.28 5.45
CA ASP A 138 -17.06 -13.75 5.59
C ASP A 138 -18.00 -12.60 5.96
N GLU A 139 -17.59 -11.73 6.89
CA GLU A 139 -18.36 -10.52 7.25
C GLU A 139 -18.49 -9.56 6.05
N LEU A 140 -17.45 -9.42 5.23
CA LEU A 140 -17.47 -8.57 4.04
C LEU A 140 -18.48 -9.07 3.00
N ARG A 141 -18.58 -10.40 2.80
CA ARG A 141 -19.60 -11.01 1.91
C ARG A 141 -21.00 -10.88 2.46
N ALA A 142 -21.16 -11.02 3.78
CA ALA A 142 -22.47 -10.95 4.44
C ALA A 142 -23.01 -9.52 4.58
N SER A 143 -22.11 -8.53 4.81
CA SER A 143 -22.50 -7.17 5.18
C SER A 143 -21.46 -6.16 4.69
N TYR A 144 -21.28 -6.07 3.37
CA TYR A 144 -20.26 -5.30 2.67
C TYR A 144 -19.98 -3.91 3.28
N ARG A 145 -21.00 -3.02 3.24
CA ARG A 145 -20.81 -1.62 3.70
C ARG A 145 -20.49 -1.52 5.17
N LEU A 146 -21.16 -2.30 6.00
CA LEU A 146 -20.95 -2.25 7.45
C LEU A 146 -19.54 -2.72 7.81
N THR A 147 -19.07 -3.78 7.15
CA THR A 147 -17.74 -4.33 7.37
C THR A 147 -16.65 -3.36 6.91
N LEU A 148 -16.82 -2.71 5.75
CA LEU A 148 -15.90 -1.66 5.30
C LEU A 148 -15.86 -0.47 6.27
N LEU A 149 -16.98 0.02 6.76
CA LEU A 149 -17.02 1.12 7.72
C LEU A 149 -16.34 0.76 9.04
N ARG A 150 -16.47 -0.49 9.51
CA ARG A 150 -15.73 -1.00 10.68
C ARG A 150 -14.23 -1.06 10.39
N PHE A 151 -13.85 -1.53 9.22
CA PHE A 151 -12.45 -1.58 8.79
C PHE A 151 -11.81 -0.19 8.75
N LEU A 152 -12.51 0.83 8.20
CA LEU A 152 -12.02 2.21 8.24
C LEU A 152 -11.85 2.71 9.68
N SER A 153 -12.74 2.32 10.58
CA SER A 153 -12.65 2.70 12.00
C SER A 153 -11.42 2.09 12.68
N LEU A 154 -11.05 0.84 12.33
CA LEU A 154 -9.83 0.19 12.82
C LEU A 154 -8.56 0.91 12.35
N GLN A 155 -8.55 1.44 11.13
CA GLN A 155 -7.39 2.16 10.58
C GLN A 155 -7.01 3.43 11.35
N VAL A 156 -7.92 3.97 12.12
CA VAL A 156 -7.71 5.23 12.86
C VAL A 156 -7.75 5.04 14.38
N GLN A 157 -7.94 3.82 14.83
CA GLN A 157 -8.10 3.49 16.25
C GLN A 157 -6.84 3.90 17.05
N GLY A 158 -7.04 4.59 18.16
CA GLY A 158 -5.96 5.03 19.05
C GLY A 158 -5.26 6.34 18.62
N SER A 159 -5.56 6.88 17.44
CA SER A 159 -5.04 8.19 17.03
C SER A 159 -5.91 9.32 17.58
N ALA A 160 -5.28 10.39 18.07
CA ALA A 160 -5.99 11.60 18.47
C ALA A 160 -6.72 12.26 17.29
N GLU A 161 -6.16 12.18 16.08
CA GLU A 161 -6.72 12.69 14.84
C GLU A 161 -7.74 11.72 14.19
N GLY A 162 -8.06 10.61 14.88
CA GLY A 162 -8.85 9.51 14.35
C GLY A 162 -10.21 9.92 13.81
N ARG A 163 -10.92 10.85 14.46
CA ARG A 163 -12.24 11.31 14.02
C ARG A 163 -12.18 12.04 12.66
N ALA A 164 -11.26 12.97 12.51
CA ALA A 164 -11.08 13.74 11.28
C ALA A 164 -10.61 12.82 10.14
N THR A 165 -9.63 11.96 10.42
CA THR A 165 -9.10 10.98 9.47
C THR A 165 -10.18 10.00 9.01
N LEU A 166 -11.04 9.51 9.91
CA LEU A 166 -12.15 8.62 9.56
C LEU A 166 -13.17 9.30 8.64
N ALA A 167 -13.46 10.58 8.87
CA ALA A 167 -14.35 11.34 7.99
C ALA A 167 -13.77 11.41 6.57
N THR A 168 -12.48 11.73 6.44
CA THR A 168 -11.78 11.75 5.14
C THR A 168 -11.79 10.36 4.47
N LEU A 169 -11.50 9.28 5.22
CA LEU A 169 -11.52 7.93 4.66
C LEU A 169 -12.91 7.54 4.13
N ARG A 170 -13.98 7.89 4.85
CA ARG A 170 -15.36 7.64 4.42
C ARG A 170 -15.74 8.41 3.18
N GLU A 171 -15.35 9.67 3.09
CA GLU A 171 -15.56 10.50 1.91
C GLU A 171 -14.86 9.89 0.69
N ARG A 172 -13.57 9.56 0.83
CA ARG A 172 -12.77 8.96 -0.25
C ARG A 172 -13.30 7.61 -0.68
N LEU A 173 -13.75 6.75 0.25
CA LEU A 173 -14.27 5.41 -0.10
C LEU A 173 -15.40 5.48 -1.16
N SER A 174 -16.25 6.50 -1.11
CA SER A 174 -17.39 6.65 -2.02
C SER A 174 -17.11 7.49 -3.28
N GLU A 175 -15.97 8.17 -3.35
CA GLU A 175 -15.66 9.18 -4.38
C GLU A 175 -15.55 8.58 -5.79
N ARG A 176 -14.97 7.38 -5.92
CA ARG A 176 -14.76 6.68 -7.21
C ARG A 176 -15.59 5.39 -7.35
N GLY A 177 -16.66 5.28 -6.57
CA GLY A 177 -17.47 4.07 -6.48
C GLY A 177 -16.87 3.01 -5.54
N GLU A 178 -17.70 2.04 -5.20
CA GLU A 178 -17.29 0.93 -4.33
C GLU A 178 -16.57 -0.14 -5.17
N PRO A 179 -15.43 -0.69 -4.70
CA PRO A 179 -14.77 -1.78 -5.38
C PRO A 179 -15.71 -2.99 -5.52
N PRO A 180 -15.70 -3.71 -6.65
CA PRO A 180 -16.46 -4.94 -6.80
C PRO A 180 -16.08 -5.97 -5.72
N GLN A 181 -17.07 -6.75 -5.25
CA GLN A 181 -16.84 -7.79 -4.24
C GLN A 181 -15.70 -8.74 -4.63
N ALA A 182 -15.65 -9.16 -5.90
CA ALA A 182 -14.61 -10.06 -6.40
C ALA A 182 -13.19 -9.45 -6.27
N ALA A 183 -13.03 -8.14 -6.48
CA ALA A 183 -11.74 -7.47 -6.31
C ALA A 183 -11.31 -7.44 -4.83
N LEU A 184 -12.26 -7.19 -3.92
CA LEU A 184 -11.98 -7.23 -2.48
C LEU A 184 -11.69 -8.64 -1.98
N ASP A 185 -12.43 -9.64 -2.44
CA ASP A 185 -12.17 -11.05 -2.10
C ASP A 185 -10.78 -11.47 -2.58
N GLY A 186 -10.39 -11.11 -3.81
CA GLY A 186 -9.07 -11.37 -4.35
C GLY A 186 -7.95 -10.65 -3.59
N ALA A 187 -8.15 -9.37 -3.29
CA ALA A 187 -7.19 -8.58 -2.52
C ALA A 187 -7.00 -9.11 -1.09
N LEU A 188 -8.09 -9.54 -0.44
CA LEU A 188 -8.05 -10.14 0.88
C LEU A 188 -7.34 -11.50 0.87
N GLU A 189 -7.60 -12.31 -0.17
CA GLU A 189 -6.91 -13.59 -0.36
C GLU A 189 -5.42 -13.39 -0.62
N ALA A 190 -5.04 -12.36 -1.38
CA ALA A 190 -3.65 -11.98 -1.56
C ALA A 190 -2.99 -11.61 -0.21
N LEU A 191 -3.63 -10.78 0.63
CA LEU A 191 -3.14 -10.47 1.98
C LEU A 191 -2.98 -11.72 2.85
N ARG A 192 -3.90 -12.68 2.75
CA ARG A 192 -3.90 -13.91 3.53
C ARG A 192 -2.79 -14.87 3.13
N ARG A 193 -2.53 -15.02 1.82
CA ARG A 193 -1.57 -16.01 1.29
C ARG A 193 -0.16 -15.47 1.19
N THR A 194 0.00 -14.18 0.95
CA THR A 194 1.30 -13.60 0.65
C THR A 194 2.27 -13.74 1.82
N ASP A 195 3.47 -14.18 1.47
CA ASP A 195 4.65 -14.19 2.32
C ASP A 195 5.85 -13.71 1.51
N LEU A 196 6.22 -12.45 1.69
CA LEU A 196 7.35 -11.82 1.00
C LEU A 196 8.65 -11.89 1.79
N ARG A 197 8.69 -12.54 2.97
CA ARG A 197 9.91 -12.65 3.77
C ARG A 197 11.07 -13.28 3.00
N PRO A 198 10.86 -14.35 2.20
CA PRO A 198 11.93 -14.93 1.38
C PRO A 198 12.46 -13.99 0.29
N THR A 199 11.70 -12.97 -0.11
CA THR A 199 12.10 -12.02 -1.16
C THR A 199 12.84 -10.81 -0.62
N LEU A 200 12.76 -10.52 0.69
CA LEU A 200 13.35 -9.32 1.30
C LEU A 200 14.86 -9.16 1.03
N PRO A 201 15.68 -10.23 1.03
CA PRO A 201 17.11 -10.11 0.69
C PRO A 201 17.38 -9.58 -0.73
N ASN A 202 16.41 -9.73 -1.65
CA ASN A 202 16.52 -9.26 -3.03
C ASN A 202 16.10 -7.79 -3.21
N VAL A 203 15.52 -7.17 -2.19
CA VAL A 203 15.13 -5.77 -2.19
C VAL A 203 16.33 -4.91 -1.83
N THR A 204 17.18 -4.62 -2.82
CA THR A 204 18.43 -3.86 -2.63
C THR A 204 18.23 -2.34 -2.70
N ALA A 205 17.08 -1.88 -3.16
CA ALA A 205 16.73 -0.46 -3.19
C ALA A 205 16.83 0.17 -1.79
N ARG A 206 17.33 1.40 -1.74
CA ARG A 206 17.33 2.19 -0.49
C ARG A 206 15.88 2.33 -0.01
N THR A 207 15.58 1.90 1.22
CA THR A 207 14.22 1.79 1.72
C THR A 207 13.99 2.62 2.98
N LEU A 208 12.85 3.31 3.05
CA LEU A 208 12.33 3.93 4.26
C LEU A 208 11.05 3.21 4.67
N VAL A 209 11.04 2.60 5.85
CA VAL A 209 9.86 1.97 6.42
C VAL A 209 9.23 2.89 7.46
N ILE A 210 7.94 3.19 7.31
CA ILE A 210 7.21 4.12 8.19
C ILE A 210 6.07 3.36 8.88
N GLY A 211 6.02 3.46 10.21
CA GLY A 211 4.93 2.91 11.04
C GLY A 211 4.34 3.95 11.98
N GLY A 212 3.04 3.85 12.25
CA GLY A 212 2.38 4.55 13.35
C GLY A 212 2.51 3.75 14.65
N ASP A 213 2.73 4.41 15.78
CA ASP A 213 2.83 3.73 17.08
C ASP A 213 1.46 3.28 17.63
N ARG A 214 0.36 3.74 17.01
CA ARG A 214 -1.02 3.38 17.32
C ARG A 214 -1.67 2.47 16.28
N ASP A 215 -0.89 1.97 15.32
CA ASP A 215 -1.43 1.09 14.28
C ASP A 215 -1.83 -0.27 14.86
N ALA A 216 -3.14 -0.57 14.82
CA ALA A 216 -3.72 -1.82 15.28
C ALA A 216 -3.73 -2.90 14.19
N LEU A 217 -3.56 -2.53 12.90
CA LEU A 217 -3.56 -3.46 11.76
C LEU A 217 -2.15 -3.95 11.45
N VAL A 218 -1.17 -3.04 11.46
CA VAL A 218 0.25 -3.34 11.30
C VAL A 218 1.00 -2.78 12.50
N PRO A 219 1.14 -3.55 13.58
CA PRO A 219 1.79 -3.08 14.79
C PRO A 219 3.20 -2.55 14.53
N LEU A 220 3.63 -1.55 15.30
CA LEU A 220 4.94 -0.93 15.15
C LEU A 220 6.10 -1.95 15.14
N GLY A 221 5.95 -3.07 15.86
CA GLY A 221 6.88 -4.19 15.83
C GLY A 221 7.06 -4.79 14.43
N ALA A 222 5.98 -4.88 13.63
CA ALA A 222 6.03 -5.39 12.28
C ALA A 222 6.86 -4.50 11.34
N THR A 223 6.64 -3.19 11.39
CA THR A 223 7.39 -2.24 10.55
C THR A 223 8.87 -2.15 10.95
N LYS A 224 9.17 -2.23 12.26
CA LYS A 224 10.56 -2.32 12.75
C LYS A 224 11.25 -3.61 12.32
N ALA A 225 10.56 -4.76 12.43
CA ALA A 225 11.09 -6.03 11.98
C ALA A 225 11.29 -6.08 10.45
N LEU A 226 10.37 -5.49 9.68
CA LEU A 226 10.52 -5.35 8.23
C LEU A 226 11.77 -4.53 7.88
N ALA A 227 11.97 -3.38 8.53
CA ALA A 227 13.16 -2.55 8.29
C ALA A 227 14.46 -3.30 8.65
N ALA A 228 14.46 -4.06 9.74
CA ALA A 228 15.62 -4.86 10.15
C ALA A 228 15.93 -6.04 9.20
N ALA A 229 14.92 -6.56 8.50
CA ALA A 229 15.06 -7.68 7.56
C ALA A 229 15.47 -7.25 6.14
N LEU A 230 15.36 -5.96 5.81
CA LEU A 230 15.76 -5.41 4.52
C LEU A 230 17.24 -5.03 4.51
N PRO A 231 17.97 -5.27 3.40
CA PRO A 231 19.42 -5.02 3.32
C PRO A 231 19.83 -3.55 3.51
N ASN A 232 18.98 -2.61 3.05
CA ASN A 232 19.29 -1.19 3.00
C ASN A 232 18.07 -0.35 3.43
N ALA A 233 17.67 -0.46 4.70
CA ALA A 233 16.49 0.21 5.18
C ALA A 233 16.74 1.04 6.45
N ALA A 234 16.04 2.18 6.51
CA ALA A 234 15.83 2.97 7.72
C ALA A 234 14.36 2.84 8.18
N HIS A 235 14.12 3.07 9.46
CA HIS A 235 12.78 3.09 10.03
C HIS A 235 12.44 4.46 10.62
N ALA A 236 11.22 4.94 10.36
CA ALA A 236 10.66 6.12 11.00
C ALA A 236 9.33 5.78 11.69
N THR A 237 9.15 6.27 12.90
CA THR A 237 7.89 6.16 13.64
C THR A 237 7.16 7.50 13.61
N ILE A 238 5.88 7.49 13.22
CA ILE A 238 5.01 8.66 13.35
C ILE A 238 4.21 8.50 14.64
N GLU A 239 4.68 9.20 15.68
CA GLU A 239 4.06 9.15 17.01
C GLU A 239 2.62 9.69 16.98
N GLY A 240 1.71 8.99 17.64
CA GLY A 240 0.28 9.29 17.69
C GLY A 240 -0.50 8.84 16.47
N ALA A 241 0.16 8.40 15.40
CA ALA A 241 -0.49 7.93 14.18
C ALA A 241 -0.91 6.45 14.28
N ALA A 242 -2.05 6.14 13.65
CA ALA A 242 -2.49 4.78 13.41
C ALA A 242 -2.09 4.33 11.98
N HIS A 243 -2.94 3.58 11.29
CA HIS A 243 -2.63 2.93 10.00
C HIS A 243 -2.47 3.90 8.82
N VAL A 244 -2.93 5.15 8.92
CA VAL A 244 -2.94 6.14 7.83
C VAL A 244 -2.17 7.40 8.24
N PRO A 245 -0.84 7.29 8.50
CA PRO A 245 -0.03 8.39 9.05
C PRO A 245 0.03 9.61 8.12
N PHE A 246 -0.05 9.41 6.81
CA PHE A 246 -0.02 10.49 5.82
C PHE A 246 -1.30 11.34 5.78
N LEU A 247 -2.43 10.85 6.32
CA LEU A 247 -3.66 11.62 6.49
C LEU A 247 -3.78 12.22 7.89
N SER A 248 -3.46 11.43 8.91
CA SER A 248 -3.61 11.86 10.31
C SER A 248 -2.52 12.85 10.76
N HIS A 249 -1.31 12.69 10.25
CA HIS A 249 -0.13 13.48 10.63
C HIS A 249 0.69 13.91 9.39
N PRO A 250 0.08 14.62 8.42
CA PRO A 250 0.70 14.90 7.12
C PRO A 250 2.03 15.66 7.24
N GLY A 251 2.15 16.61 8.16
CA GLY A 251 3.40 17.35 8.38
C GLY A 251 4.54 16.41 8.80
N ARG A 252 4.37 15.65 9.88
CA ARG A 252 5.37 14.69 10.36
C ARG A 252 5.71 13.61 9.33
N PHE A 253 4.70 13.18 8.57
CA PHE A 253 4.89 12.23 7.49
C PHE A 253 5.77 12.81 6.38
N LEU A 254 5.49 14.03 5.92
CA LEU A 254 6.29 14.71 4.91
C LEU A 254 7.69 15.05 5.41
N ASP A 255 7.86 15.42 6.68
CA ASP A 255 9.18 15.65 7.31
C ASP A 255 10.06 14.40 7.28
N ALA A 256 9.48 13.20 7.35
CA ALA A 256 10.19 11.94 7.22
C ALA A 256 10.46 11.55 5.75
N VAL A 257 9.49 11.79 4.85
CA VAL A 257 9.53 11.30 3.47
C VAL A 257 10.36 12.21 2.56
N LEU A 258 10.15 13.54 2.61
CA LEU A 258 10.79 14.48 1.68
C LEU A 258 12.32 14.41 1.69
N PRO A 259 13.02 14.42 2.85
CA PRO A 259 14.48 14.28 2.86
C PRO A 259 14.96 12.98 2.23
N PHE A 260 14.20 11.90 2.36
CA PHE A 260 14.55 10.60 1.82
C PHE A 260 14.37 10.53 0.30
N ILE A 261 13.27 11.06 -0.23
CA ILE A 261 12.99 10.99 -1.68
C ILE A 261 13.74 12.05 -2.48
N ASP A 262 14.02 13.21 -1.89
CA ASP A 262 14.72 14.35 -2.53
C ASP A 262 16.26 14.16 -2.63
N ASP A 263 16.84 13.28 -1.80
CA ASP A 263 18.27 12.90 -1.81
C ASP A 263 18.57 11.99 -3.02
#